data_a10155e627dec6acadc45eb608514001
#
_entry.id   a10155e627dec6acadc45eb608514001
#
_cell.length_a   1.000
_cell.length_b   1.000
_cell.length_c   1.000
_cell.angle_alpha   90.00
_cell.angle_beta   90.00
_cell.angle_gamma   90.00
#
_symmetry.space_group_name_H-M   'P 1'
#
loop_
_entity.id
_entity.type
_entity.pdbx_description
1 polymer ?
#
loop_
_entity_poly.entity_id
_entity_poly.type
_entity_poly.pdbx_seq_one_letter_code
_entity_poly.pdbx_strand_id
1 'polypeptide(L)'
;MTSDEPSAGPGVTIQDQASTVLAESRQAVRPPLDRGEREIKDAVLRMGVLVEDQILAALEALIHHDAEASLRVIQDDRRINEAQFHLSSLISTVIATQQPVARDLRFLLSLDHVTYELERMGDHAASVAKQARKLAGYPPPGPYVELPEMARLTAALVRGILGALVDVDEVAARKVAARDDEVDQLYHRIFEKTLTMMRADPANVDPGTRILFAAHYLERIGDRVTNIAEDIVFLVTGEIEDLNP
;
A
#
# COMPACT_ATOMS: atom_id res chain seq x y z
N MET A 1 53.22 -47.70 36.94
CA MET A 1 51.79 -48.04 36.93
C MET A 1 51.05 -46.71 37.08
N THR A 2 50.77 -46.13 36.00
CA THR A 2 49.98 -44.85 35.90
C THR A 2 48.65 -45.22 35.34
N SER A 3 47.61 -45.04 36.14
CA SER A 3 46.19 -45.23 35.73
C SER A 3 45.67 -44.00 34.99
N ASP A 4 45.38 -44.15 33.70
CA ASP A 4 44.63 -43.22 32.90
C ASP A 4 43.16 -43.33 33.27
N GLU A 5 42.54 -42.22 33.74
CA GLU A 5 41.11 -42.06 33.82
C GLU A 5 40.60 -41.39 32.49
N PRO A 6 39.53 -41.91 31.92
CA PRO A 6 38.95 -41.28 30.75
C PRO A 6 38.13 -40.03 31.12
N SER A 7 38.49 -38.87 30.53
CA SER A 7 37.76 -37.61 30.60
C SER A 7 36.35 -37.76 30.01
N ALA A 8 35.32 -37.59 30.83
CA ALA A 8 33.94 -37.51 30.39
C ALA A 8 33.74 -36.18 29.65
N GLY A 9 33.36 -36.24 28.38
CA GLY A 9 32.97 -35.11 27.59
C GLY A 9 31.70 -34.42 28.15
N PRO A 10 31.44 -33.13 27.83
CA PRO A 10 30.32 -32.39 28.37
C PRO A 10 28.98 -33.01 27.91
N GLY A 11 28.27 -33.58 28.88
CA GLY A 11 26.94 -34.14 28.65
C GLY A 11 25.95 -33.05 28.26
N VAL A 12 25.30 -33.23 27.12
CA VAL A 12 24.15 -32.40 26.68
C VAL A 12 23.07 -32.53 27.74
N THR A 13 22.67 -31.40 28.33
CA THR A 13 21.66 -31.37 29.40
C THR A 13 20.25 -31.60 28.82
N ILE A 14 19.36 -32.20 29.65
CA ILE A 14 17.94 -32.39 29.28
C ILE A 14 17.30 -31.04 28.87
N GLN A 15 17.78 -29.93 29.41
CA GLN A 15 17.34 -28.58 29.09
C GLN A 15 17.74 -28.15 27.68
N ASP A 16 18.95 -28.53 27.22
CA ASP A 16 19.41 -28.27 25.86
C ASP A 16 18.64 -29.10 24.83
N GLN A 17 18.33 -30.35 25.17
CA GLN A 17 17.51 -31.22 24.32
C GLN A 17 16.05 -30.71 24.24
N ALA A 18 15.47 -30.27 25.35
CA ALA A 18 14.13 -29.69 25.38
C ALA A 18 14.06 -28.36 24.57
N SER A 19 15.10 -27.53 24.67
CA SER A 19 15.21 -26.30 23.91
C SER A 19 15.34 -26.55 22.40
N THR A 20 16.10 -27.56 22.01
CA THR A 20 16.26 -27.96 20.60
C THR A 20 14.98 -28.58 20.05
N VAL A 21 14.29 -29.45 20.78
CA VAL A 21 13.00 -30.02 20.38
C VAL A 21 11.91 -28.95 20.29
N LEU A 22 11.92 -27.94 21.18
CA LEU A 22 11.01 -26.81 21.12
C LEU A 22 11.34 -25.85 19.97
N ALA A 23 12.61 -25.71 19.59
CA ALA A 23 13.03 -24.94 18.43
C ALA A 23 12.67 -25.65 17.11
N GLU A 24 12.86 -26.96 17.04
CA GLU A 24 12.49 -27.80 15.89
C GLU A 24 10.96 -27.90 15.73
N SER A 25 10.20 -27.95 16.84
CA SER A 25 8.72 -27.91 16.77
C SER A 25 8.15 -26.56 16.31
N ARG A 26 8.93 -25.47 16.45
CA ARG A 26 8.55 -24.12 15.94
C ARG A 26 8.65 -24.00 14.42
N GLN A 27 9.29 -24.92 13.75
CA GLN A 27 9.45 -24.99 12.30
C GLN A 27 8.62 -26.13 11.67
N ALA A 28 7.56 -26.56 12.35
CA ALA A 28 6.59 -27.49 11.77
C ALA A 28 5.98 -26.81 10.54
N VAL A 29 6.39 -27.25 9.35
CA VAL A 29 5.80 -26.87 8.06
C VAL A 29 4.28 -27.06 8.19
N ARG A 30 3.50 -25.95 8.08
CA ARG A 30 2.04 -25.98 8.10
C ARG A 30 1.51 -25.75 6.67
N PRO A 31 1.56 -26.77 5.79
CA PRO A 31 1.28 -26.59 4.35
C PRO A 31 -0.05 -25.91 4.02
N PRO A 32 -1.13 -26.09 4.82
CA PRO A 32 -2.38 -25.38 4.57
C PRO A 32 -2.28 -23.88 4.87
N LEU A 33 -1.61 -23.48 5.97
CA LEU A 33 -1.38 -22.09 6.35
C LEU A 33 -0.49 -21.39 5.31
N ASP A 34 0.67 -21.99 4.97
CA ASP A 34 1.61 -21.47 3.98
C ASP A 34 0.95 -21.30 2.60
N ARG A 35 -0.02 -22.15 2.25
CA ARG A 35 -0.79 -22.02 1.02
C ARG A 35 -1.78 -20.85 1.10
N GLY A 36 -2.48 -20.72 2.22
CA GLY A 36 -3.41 -19.63 2.47
C GLY A 36 -2.70 -18.27 2.44
N GLU A 37 -1.54 -18.15 3.08
CA GLU A 37 -0.75 -16.92 3.06
C GLU A 37 -0.28 -16.55 1.65
N ARG A 38 0.19 -17.51 0.86
CA ARG A 38 0.57 -17.26 -0.54
C ARG A 38 -0.61 -16.81 -1.39
N GLU A 39 -1.76 -17.47 -1.25
CA GLU A 39 -2.98 -17.10 -1.97
C GLU A 39 -3.43 -15.67 -1.63
N ILE A 40 -3.38 -15.29 -0.35
CA ILE A 40 -3.69 -13.94 0.12
C ILE A 40 -2.68 -12.94 -0.44
N LYS A 41 -1.36 -13.19 -0.36
CA LYS A 41 -0.32 -12.32 -0.94
C LYS A 41 -0.56 -12.07 -2.42
N ASP A 42 -0.78 -13.13 -3.19
CA ASP A 42 -1.03 -13.02 -4.63
C ASP A 42 -2.30 -12.22 -4.94
N ALA A 43 -3.32 -12.34 -4.09
CA ALA A 43 -4.57 -11.60 -4.25
C ALA A 43 -4.40 -10.11 -3.88
N VAL A 44 -3.62 -9.80 -2.83
CA VAL A 44 -3.24 -8.41 -2.47
C VAL A 44 -2.47 -7.75 -3.61
N LEU A 45 -1.50 -8.45 -4.20
CA LEU A 45 -0.76 -7.92 -5.36
C LEU A 45 -1.68 -7.64 -6.55
N ARG A 46 -2.61 -8.55 -6.86
CA ARG A 46 -3.60 -8.30 -7.93
C ARG A 46 -4.48 -7.10 -7.63
N MET A 47 -4.90 -6.90 -6.38
CA MET A 47 -5.65 -5.72 -5.95
C MET A 47 -4.81 -4.45 -6.13
N GLY A 48 -3.53 -4.50 -5.78
CA GLY A 48 -2.60 -3.38 -5.98
C GLY A 48 -2.45 -2.97 -7.44
N VAL A 49 -2.40 -3.94 -8.37
CA VAL A 49 -2.41 -3.64 -9.82
C VAL A 49 -3.69 -2.91 -10.24
N LEU A 50 -4.86 -3.31 -9.72
CA LEU A 50 -6.12 -2.60 -10.00
C LEU A 50 -6.08 -1.15 -9.52
N VAL A 51 -5.51 -0.89 -8.35
CA VAL A 51 -5.35 0.46 -7.78
C VAL A 51 -4.41 1.30 -8.64
N GLU A 52 -3.25 0.75 -9.03
CA GLU A 52 -2.29 1.43 -9.91
C GLU A 52 -2.92 1.80 -11.25
N ASP A 53 -3.58 0.85 -11.89
CA ASP A 53 -4.28 1.06 -13.17
C ASP A 53 -5.36 2.15 -13.04
N GLN A 54 -6.08 2.17 -11.91
CA GLN A 54 -7.14 3.16 -11.66
C GLN A 54 -6.55 4.56 -11.46
N ILE A 55 -5.42 4.72 -10.75
CA ILE A 55 -4.72 6.01 -10.60
C ILE A 55 -4.32 6.55 -11.97
N LEU A 56 -3.70 5.73 -12.79
CA LEU A 56 -3.23 6.14 -14.12
C LEU A 56 -4.40 6.44 -15.07
N ALA A 57 -5.47 5.63 -15.03
CA ALA A 57 -6.66 5.89 -15.83
C ALA A 57 -7.40 7.18 -15.41
N ALA A 58 -7.45 7.48 -14.11
CA ALA A 58 -8.02 8.73 -13.61
C ALA A 58 -7.22 9.95 -14.08
N LEU A 59 -5.86 9.84 -14.08
CA LEU A 59 -4.99 10.86 -14.63
C LEU A 59 -5.22 11.11 -16.11
N GLU A 60 -5.24 10.05 -16.93
CA GLU A 60 -5.48 10.18 -18.37
C GLU A 60 -6.82 10.83 -18.68
N ALA A 61 -7.88 10.42 -17.98
CA ALA A 61 -9.20 11.02 -18.09
C ALA A 61 -9.20 12.52 -17.73
N LEU A 62 -8.39 12.91 -16.74
CA LEU A 62 -8.25 14.30 -16.31
C LEU A 62 -7.51 15.13 -17.36
N ILE A 63 -6.37 14.65 -17.85
CA ILE A 63 -5.53 15.39 -18.82
C ILE A 63 -6.28 15.62 -20.13
N HIS A 64 -7.04 14.62 -20.58
CA HIS A 64 -7.78 14.67 -21.84
C HIS A 64 -9.18 15.26 -21.70
N HIS A 65 -9.61 15.66 -20.48
CA HIS A 65 -10.97 16.14 -20.21
C HIS A 65 -12.04 15.15 -20.68
N ASP A 66 -11.76 13.84 -20.58
CA ASP A 66 -12.62 12.77 -21.06
C ASP A 66 -13.64 12.36 -19.97
N ALA A 67 -14.87 12.86 -20.13
CA ALA A 67 -15.99 12.58 -19.22
C ALA A 67 -16.41 11.10 -19.22
N GLU A 68 -16.30 10.42 -20.38
CA GLU A 68 -16.67 9.00 -20.49
C GLU A 68 -15.61 8.11 -19.85
N ALA A 69 -14.31 8.37 -20.09
CA ALA A 69 -13.23 7.68 -19.40
C ALA A 69 -13.33 7.89 -17.89
N SER A 70 -13.60 9.11 -17.43
CA SER A 70 -13.84 9.41 -16.02
C SER A 70 -14.97 8.56 -15.42
N LEU A 71 -16.07 8.41 -16.17
CA LEU A 71 -17.19 7.60 -15.70
C LEU A 71 -16.84 6.12 -15.59
N ARG A 72 -16.06 5.57 -16.56
CA ARG A 72 -15.57 4.20 -16.51
C ARG A 72 -14.71 3.97 -15.26
N VAL A 73 -13.76 4.85 -14.99
CA VAL A 73 -12.90 4.76 -13.78
C VAL A 73 -13.74 4.75 -12.50
N ILE A 74 -14.76 5.63 -12.39
CA ILE A 74 -15.65 5.67 -11.23
C ILE A 74 -16.44 4.35 -11.06
N GLN A 75 -16.85 3.73 -12.17
CA GLN A 75 -17.60 2.46 -12.13
C GLN A 75 -16.70 1.25 -11.84
N ASP A 76 -15.47 1.26 -12.34
CA ASP A 76 -14.50 0.19 -12.16
C ASP A 76 -13.96 0.10 -10.71
N ASP A 77 -14.12 1.16 -9.92
CA ASP A 77 -13.83 1.19 -8.47
C ASP A 77 -14.50 0.03 -7.71
N ARG A 78 -15.68 -0.39 -8.16
CA ARG A 78 -16.37 -1.56 -7.61
C ARG A 78 -15.50 -2.82 -7.61
N ARG A 79 -14.58 -2.98 -8.57
CA ARG A 79 -13.70 -4.16 -8.66
C ARG A 79 -12.70 -4.19 -7.50
N ILE A 80 -12.23 -3.03 -7.05
CA ILE A 80 -11.32 -2.91 -5.90
C ILE A 80 -12.09 -3.23 -4.62
N ASN A 81 -13.31 -2.69 -4.47
CA ASN A 81 -14.17 -2.94 -3.31
C ASN A 81 -14.55 -4.43 -3.19
N GLU A 82 -14.89 -5.09 -4.32
CA GLU A 82 -15.15 -6.53 -4.38
C GLU A 82 -13.89 -7.34 -4.01
N ALA A 83 -12.70 -6.94 -4.48
CA ALA A 83 -11.43 -7.59 -4.15
C ALA A 83 -11.10 -7.45 -2.66
N GLN A 84 -11.28 -6.27 -2.07
CA GLN A 84 -11.09 -6.03 -0.65
C GLN A 84 -12.00 -6.93 0.19
N PHE A 85 -13.31 -6.94 -0.10
CA PHE A 85 -14.27 -7.78 0.62
C PHE A 85 -13.94 -9.27 0.54
N HIS A 86 -13.54 -9.74 -0.66
CA HIS A 86 -13.13 -11.13 -0.86
C HIS A 86 -11.87 -11.47 -0.04
N LEU A 87 -10.86 -10.58 -0.04
CA LEU A 87 -9.62 -10.75 0.71
C LEU A 87 -9.86 -10.79 2.21
N SER A 88 -10.60 -9.85 2.79
CA SER A 88 -10.96 -9.87 4.22
C SER A 88 -11.70 -11.14 4.62
N SER A 89 -12.60 -11.64 3.76
CA SER A 89 -13.29 -12.91 3.99
C SER A 89 -12.32 -14.10 3.95
N LEU A 90 -11.38 -14.13 3.01
CA LEU A 90 -10.36 -15.18 2.89
C LEU A 90 -9.43 -15.17 4.11
N ILE A 91 -8.92 -14.01 4.51
CA ILE A 91 -8.06 -13.83 5.69
C ILE A 91 -8.78 -14.32 6.95
N SER A 92 -10.02 -13.90 7.16
CA SER A 92 -10.85 -14.34 8.29
C SER A 92 -11.03 -15.86 8.32
N THR A 93 -11.23 -16.48 7.14
CA THR A 93 -11.37 -17.92 6.99
C THR A 93 -10.08 -18.65 7.36
N VAL A 94 -8.92 -18.16 6.88
CA VAL A 94 -7.61 -18.73 7.20
C VAL A 94 -7.36 -18.63 8.71
N ILE A 95 -7.62 -17.48 9.33
CA ILE A 95 -7.46 -17.30 10.78
C ILE A 95 -8.35 -18.31 11.56
N ALA A 96 -9.63 -18.41 11.20
CA ALA A 96 -10.57 -19.28 11.88
C ALA A 96 -10.24 -20.76 11.74
N THR A 97 -9.75 -21.20 10.56
CA THR A 97 -9.54 -22.62 10.26
C THR A 97 -8.13 -23.11 10.59
N GLN A 98 -7.11 -22.25 10.48
CA GLN A 98 -5.70 -22.63 10.67
C GLN A 98 -5.17 -22.24 12.05
N GLN A 99 -5.87 -21.38 12.80
CA GLN A 99 -5.48 -20.92 14.14
C GLN A 99 -4.02 -20.47 14.20
N PRO A 100 -3.62 -19.47 13.33
CA PRO A 100 -2.25 -18.95 13.31
C PRO A 100 -1.91 -18.32 14.65
N VAL A 101 -0.62 -18.31 15.01
CA VAL A 101 -0.15 -17.74 16.27
C VAL A 101 0.98 -16.76 16.06
N ALA A 102 1.10 -15.82 16.99
CA ALA A 102 2.20 -14.88 17.05
C ALA A 102 2.49 -14.21 15.68
N ARG A 103 3.61 -14.57 15.03
CA ARG A 103 4.07 -13.96 13.78
C ARG A 103 3.08 -14.14 12.62
N ASP A 104 2.57 -15.35 12.42
CA ASP A 104 1.67 -15.65 11.31
C ASP A 104 0.35 -14.88 11.47
N LEU A 105 -0.17 -14.79 12.70
CA LEU A 105 -1.37 -13.99 12.98
C LEU A 105 -1.13 -12.50 12.71
N ARG A 106 -0.01 -11.94 13.18
CA ARG A 106 0.32 -10.54 12.90
C ARG A 106 0.41 -10.27 11.40
N PHE A 107 1.05 -11.17 10.66
CA PHE A 107 1.18 -11.06 9.21
C PHE A 107 -0.20 -11.03 8.52
N LEU A 108 -1.11 -11.93 8.88
CA LEU A 108 -2.46 -11.95 8.31
C LEU A 108 -3.26 -10.69 8.67
N LEU A 109 -3.13 -10.18 9.90
CA LEU A 109 -3.79 -8.93 10.31
C LEU A 109 -3.23 -7.71 9.58
N SER A 110 -1.91 -7.64 9.35
CA SER A 110 -1.32 -6.57 8.54
C SER A 110 -1.78 -6.67 7.08
N LEU A 111 -1.88 -7.88 6.50
CA LEU A 111 -2.44 -8.04 5.16
C LEU A 111 -3.91 -7.57 5.07
N ASP A 112 -4.72 -7.82 6.11
CA ASP A 112 -6.09 -7.30 6.16
C ASP A 112 -6.11 -5.77 6.17
N HIS A 113 -5.27 -5.13 7.00
CA HIS A 113 -5.12 -3.68 7.03
C HIS A 113 -4.66 -3.12 5.67
N VAL A 114 -3.66 -3.73 5.05
CA VAL A 114 -3.21 -3.37 3.70
C VAL A 114 -4.35 -3.40 2.67
N THR A 115 -5.29 -4.35 2.76
CA THR A 115 -6.43 -4.39 1.83
C THR A 115 -7.36 -3.19 2.00
N TYR A 116 -7.53 -2.68 3.23
CA TYR A 116 -8.28 -1.45 3.50
C TYR A 116 -7.55 -0.21 2.97
N GLU A 117 -6.22 -0.14 3.14
CA GLU A 117 -5.45 0.97 2.60
C GLU A 117 -5.51 0.99 1.06
N LEU A 118 -5.44 -0.15 0.40
CA LEU A 118 -5.60 -0.26 -1.05
C LEU A 118 -7.00 0.15 -1.52
N GLU A 119 -8.05 -0.21 -0.79
CA GLU A 119 -9.42 0.24 -1.10
C GLU A 119 -9.54 1.76 -0.97
N ARG A 120 -8.97 2.36 0.08
CA ARG A 120 -8.92 3.82 0.24
C ARG A 120 -8.16 4.52 -0.88
N MET A 121 -7.06 3.94 -1.36
CA MET A 121 -6.35 4.46 -2.54
C MET A 121 -7.26 4.43 -3.78
N GLY A 122 -8.01 3.34 -3.99
CA GLY A 122 -9.01 3.23 -5.06
C GLY A 122 -10.09 4.31 -4.96
N ASP A 123 -10.68 4.50 -3.79
CA ASP A 123 -11.65 5.57 -3.50
C ASP A 123 -11.10 6.96 -3.86
N HIS A 124 -9.81 7.23 -3.53
CA HIS A 124 -9.17 8.50 -3.89
C HIS A 124 -8.94 8.63 -5.40
N ALA A 125 -8.50 7.56 -6.08
CA ALA A 125 -8.36 7.55 -7.54
C ALA A 125 -9.72 7.77 -8.24
N ALA A 126 -10.79 7.13 -7.77
CA ALA A 126 -12.15 7.40 -8.24
C ALA A 126 -12.56 8.86 -7.98
N SER A 127 -12.09 9.48 -6.88
CA SER A 127 -12.35 10.88 -6.58
C SER A 127 -11.58 11.82 -7.51
N VAL A 128 -10.35 11.48 -7.94
CA VAL A 128 -9.65 12.19 -9.03
C VAL A 128 -10.48 12.13 -10.31
N ALA A 129 -10.99 10.95 -10.69
CA ALA A 129 -11.85 10.81 -11.88
C ALA A 129 -13.16 11.62 -11.77
N LYS A 130 -13.75 11.75 -10.57
CA LYS A 130 -14.92 12.64 -10.34
C LYS A 130 -14.57 14.10 -10.60
N GLN A 131 -13.35 14.56 -10.28
CA GLN A 131 -12.91 15.92 -10.62
C GLN A 131 -12.65 16.04 -12.12
N ALA A 132 -12.01 15.05 -12.75
CA ALA A 132 -11.80 15.00 -14.19
C ALA A 132 -13.12 15.15 -14.98
N ARG A 133 -14.17 14.41 -14.57
CA ARG A 133 -15.50 14.51 -15.16
C ARG A 133 -16.11 15.90 -15.06
N LYS A 134 -15.89 16.61 -13.95
CA LYS A 134 -16.38 17.98 -13.77
C LYS A 134 -15.56 18.97 -14.61
N LEU A 135 -14.25 18.72 -14.77
CA LEU A 135 -13.37 19.52 -15.62
C LEU A 135 -13.70 19.42 -17.10
N ALA A 136 -14.26 18.33 -17.57
CA ALA A 136 -14.63 18.13 -18.98
C ALA A 136 -15.61 19.19 -19.53
N GLY A 137 -16.31 19.92 -18.65
CA GLY A 137 -17.17 21.04 -19.01
C GLY A 137 -16.46 22.40 -19.20
N TYR A 138 -15.14 22.46 -18.92
CA TYR A 138 -14.35 23.68 -18.99
C TYR A 138 -13.25 23.57 -20.05
N PRO A 139 -12.82 24.68 -20.67
CA PRO A 139 -11.64 24.68 -21.50
C PRO A 139 -10.41 24.32 -20.64
N PRO A 140 -9.41 23.60 -21.18
CA PRO A 140 -8.18 23.30 -20.45
C PRO A 140 -7.53 24.61 -19.98
N PRO A 141 -7.26 24.77 -18.67
CA PRO A 141 -6.69 26.02 -18.14
C PRO A 141 -5.19 26.18 -18.47
N GLY A 142 -4.58 25.19 -19.13
CA GLY A 142 -3.17 25.17 -19.54
C GLY A 142 -2.58 23.77 -19.45
N PRO A 143 -1.29 23.61 -19.74
CA PRO A 143 -0.63 22.32 -19.62
C PRO A 143 -0.54 21.88 -18.15
N TYR A 144 -1.01 20.69 -17.88
CA TYR A 144 -0.83 20.04 -16.59
C TYR A 144 0.58 19.44 -16.52
N VAL A 145 1.58 20.16 -15.98
CA VAL A 145 2.97 19.68 -15.97
C VAL A 145 3.22 18.79 -14.73
N GLU A 146 2.92 19.30 -13.55
CA GLU A 146 3.21 18.62 -12.28
C GLU A 146 2.20 17.52 -11.94
N LEU A 147 0.96 17.67 -12.32
CA LEU A 147 -0.10 16.71 -11.99
C LEU A 147 0.15 15.31 -12.60
N PRO A 148 0.59 15.19 -13.89
CA PRO A 148 1.04 13.92 -14.45
C PRO A 148 2.27 13.33 -13.75
N GLU A 149 3.20 14.16 -13.30
CA GLU A 149 4.37 13.73 -12.55
C GLU A 149 3.96 13.15 -11.20
N MET A 150 3.11 13.88 -10.48
CA MET A 150 2.57 13.47 -9.18
C MET A 150 1.85 12.12 -9.27
N ALA A 151 0.94 11.94 -10.22
CA ALA A 151 0.18 10.71 -10.36
C ALA A 151 1.05 9.51 -10.73
N ARG A 152 2.05 9.69 -11.61
CA ARG A 152 3.00 8.61 -11.93
C ARG A 152 3.89 8.26 -10.74
N LEU A 153 4.33 9.24 -9.97
CA LEU A 153 5.09 9.02 -8.75
C LEU A 153 4.25 8.24 -7.74
N THR A 154 3.03 8.68 -7.47
CA THR A 154 2.12 8.02 -6.53
C THR A 154 1.85 6.56 -6.94
N ALA A 155 1.59 6.29 -8.23
CA ALA A 155 1.44 4.93 -8.75
C ALA A 155 2.71 4.08 -8.57
N ALA A 156 3.90 4.69 -8.77
CA ALA A 156 5.17 4.01 -8.54
C ALA A 156 5.42 3.70 -7.05
N LEU A 157 4.99 4.57 -6.14
CA LEU A 157 5.05 4.33 -4.69
C LEU A 157 4.16 3.16 -4.28
N VAL A 158 2.92 3.09 -4.80
CA VAL A 158 2.01 1.94 -4.58
C VAL A 158 2.67 0.64 -5.02
N ARG A 159 3.25 0.59 -6.21
CA ARG A 159 3.97 -0.60 -6.69
C ARG A 159 5.17 -0.93 -5.81
N GLY A 160 5.95 0.08 -5.41
CA GLY A 160 7.15 -0.08 -4.58
C GLY A 160 6.83 -0.67 -3.21
N ILE A 161 5.78 -0.17 -2.55
CA ILE A 161 5.41 -0.63 -1.22
C ILE A 161 4.86 -2.07 -1.24
N LEU A 162 4.13 -2.45 -2.29
CA LEU A 162 3.66 -3.82 -2.44
C LEU A 162 4.81 -4.80 -2.69
N GLY A 163 5.86 -4.39 -3.40
CA GLY A 163 7.10 -5.16 -3.52
C GLY A 163 7.74 -5.39 -2.15
N ALA A 164 7.91 -4.33 -1.35
CA ALA A 164 8.45 -4.41 0.00
C ALA A 164 7.59 -5.31 0.93
N LEU A 165 6.25 -5.26 0.78
CA LEU A 165 5.33 -6.11 1.54
C LEU A 165 5.51 -7.60 1.26
N VAL A 166 5.66 -7.98 -0.03
CA VAL A 166 5.84 -9.38 -0.43
C VAL A 166 7.12 -9.96 0.17
N ASP A 167 8.19 -9.17 0.14
CA ASP A 167 9.51 -9.58 0.64
C ASP A 167 9.65 -9.35 2.16
N VAL A 168 8.66 -8.69 2.80
CA VAL A 168 8.71 -8.22 4.19
C VAL A 168 10.00 -7.44 4.45
N ASP A 169 10.34 -6.55 3.50
CA ASP A 169 11.57 -5.75 3.49
C ASP A 169 11.32 -4.37 4.12
N GLU A 170 11.66 -4.24 5.41
CA GLU A 170 11.57 -2.98 6.14
C GLU A 170 12.41 -1.85 5.51
N VAL A 171 13.61 -2.18 5.02
CA VAL A 171 14.51 -1.17 4.45
C VAL A 171 13.93 -0.60 3.15
N ALA A 172 13.36 -1.47 2.31
CA ALA A 172 12.65 -1.05 1.11
C ALA A 172 11.40 -0.23 1.46
N ALA A 173 10.62 -0.65 2.45
CA ALA A 173 9.41 0.05 2.90
C ALA A 173 9.73 1.48 3.37
N ARG A 174 10.75 1.67 4.21
CA ARG A 174 11.20 2.99 4.66
C ARG A 174 11.68 3.87 3.52
N LYS A 175 12.36 3.31 2.51
CA LYS A 175 12.79 4.06 1.32
C LYS A 175 11.61 4.52 0.48
N VAL A 176 10.56 3.72 0.39
CA VAL A 176 9.34 4.10 -0.33
C VAL A 176 8.60 5.19 0.44
N ALA A 177 8.41 5.04 1.75
CA ALA A 177 7.77 6.06 2.59
C ALA A 177 8.50 7.41 2.52
N ALA A 178 9.82 7.43 2.61
CA ALA A 178 10.62 8.66 2.51
C ALA A 178 10.47 9.42 1.19
N ARG A 179 9.89 8.82 0.15
CA ARG A 179 9.59 9.48 -1.11
C ARG A 179 8.22 10.16 -1.14
N ASP A 180 7.45 10.04 -0.10
CA ASP A 180 6.20 10.78 0.05
C ASP A 180 6.44 12.29 0.08
N ASP A 181 7.55 12.75 0.63
CA ASP A 181 8.02 14.14 0.55
C ASP A 181 8.07 14.68 -0.90
N GLU A 182 8.36 13.83 -1.89
CA GLU A 182 8.38 14.22 -3.31
C GLU A 182 6.94 14.49 -3.81
N VAL A 183 5.95 13.72 -3.32
CA VAL A 183 4.52 13.90 -3.64
C VAL A 183 4.03 15.21 -3.03
N ASP A 184 4.37 15.50 -1.78
CA ASP A 184 4.02 16.74 -1.09
C ASP A 184 4.60 17.98 -1.77
N GLN A 185 5.86 17.91 -2.20
CA GLN A 185 6.47 19.01 -2.96
C GLN A 185 5.75 19.27 -4.28
N LEU A 186 5.31 18.20 -4.98
CA LEU A 186 4.51 18.33 -6.20
C LEU A 186 3.15 18.96 -5.89
N TYR A 187 2.48 18.52 -4.83
CA TYR A 187 1.22 19.09 -4.36
C TYR A 187 1.35 20.58 -4.09
N HIS A 188 2.36 21.01 -3.34
CA HIS A 188 2.60 22.42 -3.05
C HIS A 188 2.82 23.25 -4.32
N ARG A 189 3.59 22.73 -5.30
CA ARG A 189 3.79 23.43 -6.58
C ARG A 189 2.50 23.57 -7.39
N ILE A 190 1.67 22.51 -7.42
CA ILE A 190 0.36 22.54 -8.07
C ILE A 190 -0.53 23.58 -7.40
N PHE A 191 -0.55 23.59 -6.05
CA PHE A 191 -1.34 24.50 -5.26
C PHE A 191 -1.02 25.97 -5.59
N GLU A 192 0.27 26.37 -5.50
CA GLU A 192 0.72 27.75 -5.76
C GLU A 192 0.43 28.20 -7.20
N LYS A 193 0.69 27.34 -8.19
CA LYS A 193 0.40 27.64 -9.60
C LYS A 193 -1.10 27.81 -9.83
N THR A 194 -1.91 26.95 -9.25
CA THR A 194 -3.36 27.00 -9.41
C THR A 194 -3.94 28.24 -8.74
N LEU A 195 -3.46 28.61 -7.53
CA LEU A 195 -3.86 29.87 -6.89
C LEU A 195 -3.50 31.09 -7.75
N THR A 196 -2.31 31.10 -8.35
CA THR A 196 -1.87 32.18 -9.24
C THR A 196 -2.81 32.31 -10.45
N MET A 197 -3.17 31.16 -11.05
CA MET A 197 -4.11 31.10 -12.16
C MET A 197 -5.50 31.63 -11.78
N MET A 198 -6.02 31.23 -10.63
CA MET A 198 -7.32 31.70 -10.11
C MET A 198 -7.34 33.21 -9.84
N ARG A 199 -6.22 33.77 -9.31
CA ARG A 199 -6.09 35.21 -9.06
C ARG A 199 -6.01 36.04 -10.34
N ALA A 200 -5.43 35.46 -11.39
CA ALA A 200 -5.30 36.16 -12.68
C ALA A 200 -6.63 36.31 -13.43
N ASP A 201 -7.54 35.32 -13.30
CA ASP A 201 -8.83 35.32 -13.96
C ASP A 201 -9.89 34.58 -13.11
N PRO A 202 -10.97 35.26 -12.68
CA PRO A 202 -12.05 34.63 -11.91
C PRO A 202 -12.73 33.45 -12.62
N ALA A 203 -12.68 33.37 -13.96
CA ALA A 203 -13.20 32.22 -14.70
C ALA A 203 -12.45 30.91 -14.39
N ASN A 204 -11.22 31.01 -13.87
CA ASN A 204 -10.39 29.87 -13.48
C ASN A 204 -10.67 29.35 -12.05
N VAL A 205 -11.55 29.98 -11.28
CA VAL A 205 -11.82 29.56 -9.90
C VAL A 205 -12.43 28.17 -9.86
N ASP A 206 -13.46 27.89 -10.64
CA ASP A 206 -14.10 26.57 -10.68
C ASP A 206 -13.16 25.47 -11.21
N PRO A 207 -12.53 25.60 -12.39
CA PRO A 207 -11.61 24.57 -12.89
C PRO A 207 -10.38 24.42 -11.99
N GLY A 208 -9.82 25.51 -11.47
CA GLY A 208 -8.70 25.47 -10.53
C GLY A 208 -9.03 24.71 -9.24
N THR A 209 -10.22 24.91 -8.69
CA THR A 209 -10.69 24.18 -7.52
C THR A 209 -10.72 22.67 -7.81
N ARG A 210 -11.11 22.22 -9.01
CA ARG A 210 -11.12 20.81 -9.39
C ARG A 210 -9.71 20.23 -9.49
N ILE A 211 -8.76 21.02 -10.02
CA ILE A 211 -7.34 20.65 -10.08
C ILE A 211 -6.77 20.47 -8.67
N LEU A 212 -7.04 21.41 -7.75
CA LEU A 212 -6.59 21.31 -6.36
C LEU A 212 -7.14 20.06 -5.66
N PHE A 213 -8.43 19.77 -5.85
CA PHE A 213 -8.99 18.53 -5.30
C PHE A 213 -8.38 17.27 -5.91
N ALA A 214 -8.11 17.26 -7.22
CA ALA A 214 -7.46 16.11 -7.85
C ALA A 214 -6.04 15.88 -7.28
N ALA A 215 -5.26 16.96 -7.13
CA ALA A 215 -3.93 16.89 -6.51
C ALA A 215 -4.00 16.43 -5.05
N HIS A 216 -4.96 16.95 -4.26
CA HIS A 216 -5.16 16.53 -2.88
C HIS A 216 -5.49 15.03 -2.77
N TYR A 217 -6.33 14.49 -3.66
CA TYR A 217 -6.60 13.04 -3.63
C TYR A 217 -5.38 12.19 -4.01
N LEU A 218 -4.48 12.69 -4.86
CA LEU A 218 -3.21 12.01 -5.16
C LEU A 218 -2.25 12.02 -3.97
N GLU A 219 -2.17 13.15 -3.25
CA GLU A 219 -1.41 13.25 -1.99
C GLU A 219 -1.96 12.26 -0.96
N ARG A 220 -3.28 12.19 -0.79
CA ARG A 220 -3.91 11.20 0.11
C ARG A 220 -3.60 9.74 -0.23
N ILE A 221 -3.29 9.43 -1.49
CA ILE A 221 -2.81 8.10 -1.85
C ILE A 221 -1.37 7.88 -1.34
N GLY A 222 -0.53 8.91 -1.39
CA GLY A 222 0.82 8.88 -0.81
C GLY A 222 0.79 8.56 0.69
N ASP A 223 -0.04 9.28 1.47
CA ASP A 223 -0.26 9.00 2.89
C ASP A 223 -0.60 7.51 3.15
N ARG A 224 -1.45 6.89 2.30
CA ARG A 224 -1.80 5.48 2.45
C ARG A 224 -0.63 4.55 2.18
N VAL A 225 0.29 4.93 1.29
CA VAL A 225 1.54 4.17 1.07
C VAL A 225 2.38 4.17 2.33
N THR A 226 2.49 5.31 3.02
CA THR A 226 3.22 5.42 4.29
C THR A 226 2.61 4.54 5.38
N ASN A 227 1.28 4.48 5.49
CA ASN A 227 0.60 3.57 6.42
C ASN A 227 0.97 2.09 6.16
N ILE A 228 1.05 1.66 4.90
CA ILE A 228 1.49 0.29 4.56
C ILE A 228 2.97 0.09 4.93
N ALA A 229 3.82 1.11 4.78
CA ALA A 229 5.22 1.02 5.20
C ALA A 229 5.35 0.82 6.72
N GLU A 230 4.54 1.50 7.51
CA GLU A 230 4.45 1.32 8.97
C GLU A 230 4.03 -0.10 9.35
N ASP A 231 3.05 -0.68 8.64
CA ASP A 231 2.67 -2.08 8.81
C ASP A 231 3.84 -3.04 8.57
N ILE A 232 4.64 -2.80 7.52
CA ILE A 232 5.80 -3.63 7.20
C ILE A 232 6.87 -3.49 8.29
N VAL A 233 7.14 -2.28 8.77
CA VAL A 233 8.05 -2.02 9.88
C VAL A 233 7.58 -2.76 11.14
N PHE A 234 6.30 -2.64 11.49
CA PHE A 234 5.70 -3.36 12.62
C PHE A 234 5.82 -4.89 12.47
N LEU A 235 5.66 -5.43 11.27
CA LEU A 235 5.84 -6.87 11.02
C LEU A 235 7.24 -7.36 11.35
N VAL A 236 8.27 -6.56 11.03
CA VAL A 236 9.68 -6.92 11.20
C VAL A 236 10.13 -6.66 12.64
N THR A 237 9.84 -5.47 13.17
CA THR A 237 10.38 -5.00 14.46
C THR A 237 9.47 -5.36 15.63
N GLY A 238 8.16 -5.43 15.41
CA GLY A 238 7.14 -5.53 16.45
C GLY A 238 6.87 -4.21 17.17
N GLU A 239 7.43 -3.09 16.70
CA GLU A 239 7.26 -1.76 17.26
C GLU A 239 6.40 -0.92 16.31
N ILE A 240 5.50 -0.10 16.88
CA ILE A 240 4.70 0.87 16.12
C ILE A 240 5.54 2.14 15.97
N GLU A 241 5.78 2.56 14.74
CA GLU A 241 6.56 3.74 14.40
C GLU A 241 5.77 4.60 13.42
N ASP A 242 5.76 5.91 13.63
CA ASP A 242 5.19 6.89 12.70
C ASP A 242 6.29 7.30 11.71
N LEU A 243 6.09 7.07 10.44
CA LEU A 243 7.05 7.36 9.37
C LEU A 243 6.78 8.70 8.67
N ASN A 244 5.65 9.35 8.99
CA ASN A 244 5.27 10.66 8.43
C ASN A 244 4.66 11.54 9.53
N PRO A 245 5.47 11.98 10.55
CA PRO A 245 5.02 12.73 11.71
C PRO A 245 4.60 14.20 11.42
#